data_2c75b35055d1e1defba871e248cdb3d4
#
_entry.id   2c75b35055d1e1defba871e248cdb3d4
#
_cell.length_a   1.000
_cell.length_b   1.000
_cell.length_c   1.000
_cell.angle_alpha   90.00
_cell.angle_beta   90.00
_cell.angle_gamma   90.00
#
_symmetry.space_group_name_H-M   'P 1'
#
loop_
_entity.id
_entity.type
_entity.pdbx_description
1 polymer ?
#
loop_
_entity_poly.entity_id
_entity_poly.type
_entity_poly.pdbx_seq_one_letter_code
_entity_poly.pdbx_strand_id
1 'polypeptide(L)'
;MLRTAAKSQNSTTPLSFSFSPPDSLLQCYVYFHFAEIEKLENGQQRELTILLNGERYLTESVTLDYLHSRTIRSTEQAIRGERLNFSITAAEGSKFPPILNAVEIFVSKELPNKTTAIQDGMLSSLLYFPFYWLSLSLIRDFNCWFNKSSNLNLVMMVVSIIFIWGFSFLNGTF
;
A
#
# COMPACT_ATOMS: atom_id res chain seq x y z
N MET A 1 -15.53 -8.49 -9.21
CA MET A 1 -16.09 -8.48 -10.59
C MET A 1 -16.53 -7.06 -10.90
N LEU A 2 -16.06 -6.48 -12.01
CA LEU A 2 -16.40 -5.13 -12.45
C LEU A 2 -17.84 -5.15 -13.03
N ARG A 3 -18.76 -4.47 -12.34
CA ARG A 3 -20.20 -4.47 -12.72
C ARG A 3 -20.65 -3.18 -13.40
N THR A 4 -19.79 -2.16 -13.38
CA THR A 4 -20.07 -0.83 -13.94
C THR A 4 -18.93 -0.41 -14.84
N ALA A 5 -19.24 0.42 -15.83
CA ALA A 5 -18.26 1.03 -16.71
C ALA A 5 -18.71 2.44 -17.07
N ALA A 6 -17.73 3.36 -17.14
CA ALA A 6 -17.92 4.60 -17.88
C ALA A 6 -17.96 4.26 -19.36
N LYS A 7 -18.91 4.81 -20.10
CA LYS A 7 -19.12 4.58 -21.54
C LYS A 7 -19.22 5.92 -22.26
N SER A 8 -18.56 6.05 -23.37
CA SER A 8 -18.71 7.21 -24.22
C SER A 8 -20.08 7.23 -24.90
N GLN A 9 -20.51 8.39 -25.37
CA GLN A 9 -21.79 8.57 -26.04
C GLN A 9 -21.86 7.85 -27.38
N ASN A 10 -20.75 7.78 -28.10
CA ASN A 10 -20.65 7.12 -29.42
C ASN A 10 -19.22 6.61 -29.65
N SER A 11 -19.01 5.88 -30.74
CA SER A 11 -17.69 5.30 -31.07
C SER A 11 -16.65 6.34 -31.48
N THR A 12 -17.05 7.53 -31.87
CA THR A 12 -16.13 8.61 -32.30
C THR A 12 -15.69 9.52 -31.16
N THR A 13 -16.40 9.49 -30.03
CA THR A 13 -16.08 10.30 -28.85
C THR A 13 -15.18 9.53 -27.90
N PRO A 14 -13.98 10.04 -27.58
CA PRO A 14 -13.10 9.37 -26.64
C PRO A 14 -13.60 9.48 -25.19
N LEU A 15 -13.21 8.54 -24.35
CA LEU A 15 -13.20 8.70 -22.88
C LEU A 15 -11.87 9.28 -22.48
N SER A 16 -11.86 10.50 -21.96
CA SER A 16 -10.62 11.19 -21.58
C SER A 16 -10.62 11.56 -20.11
N PHE A 17 -9.48 11.41 -19.46
CA PHE A 17 -9.21 11.89 -18.11
C PHE A 17 -7.75 12.30 -17.98
N SER A 18 -7.44 13.09 -16.96
CA SER A 18 -6.08 13.54 -16.71
C SER A 18 -5.70 13.33 -15.24
N PHE A 19 -4.42 13.11 -15.03
CA PHE A 19 -3.81 12.99 -13.72
C PHE A 19 -2.56 13.87 -13.67
N SER A 20 -2.43 14.65 -12.59
CA SER A 20 -1.23 15.45 -12.32
C SER A 20 -0.56 14.88 -11.08
N PRO A 21 0.61 14.24 -11.21
CA PRO A 21 1.36 13.77 -10.05
C PRO A 21 1.81 14.96 -9.19
N PRO A 22 2.06 14.76 -7.89
CA PRO A 22 2.54 15.81 -6.98
C PRO A 22 3.88 16.43 -7.41
N ASP A 23 4.68 15.66 -8.12
CA ASP A 23 5.96 16.06 -8.69
C ASP A 23 6.12 15.39 -10.07
N SER A 24 6.53 16.16 -11.07
CA SER A 24 6.72 15.70 -12.45
C SER A 24 7.83 14.66 -12.63
N LEU A 25 8.77 14.60 -11.67
CA LEU A 25 9.87 13.64 -11.67
C LEU A 25 9.47 12.27 -11.13
N LEU A 26 8.34 12.17 -10.42
CA LEU A 26 7.87 10.92 -9.87
C LEU A 26 7.45 9.95 -10.97
N GLN A 27 7.75 8.69 -10.74
CA GLN A 27 7.36 7.60 -11.64
C GLN A 27 5.91 7.20 -11.35
N CYS A 28 5.10 7.18 -12.39
CA CYS A 28 3.71 6.75 -12.32
C CYS A 28 3.53 5.42 -13.04
N TYR A 29 2.76 4.53 -12.44
CA TYR A 29 2.34 3.26 -13.01
C TYR A 29 0.82 3.26 -13.09
N VAL A 30 0.29 2.95 -14.27
CA VAL A 30 -1.15 3.01 -14.53
C VAL A 30 -1.67 1.63 -14.89
N TYR A 31 -2.79 1.25 -14.27
CA TYR A 31 -3.51 0.02 -14.53
C TYR A 31 -4.91 0.35 -15.00
N PHE A 32 -5.25 -0.07 -16.20
CA PHE A 32 -6.59 0.05 -16.76
C PHE A 32 -7.29 -1.28 -16.62
N HIS A 33 -8.50 -1.26 -16.07
CA HIS A 33 -9.32 -2.45 -15.91
C HIS A 33 -10.52 -2.36 -16.81
N PHE A 34 -10.66 -3.35 -17.65
CA PHE A 34 -11.76 -3.48 -18.61
C PHE A 34 -12.52 -4.77 -18.37
N ALA A 35 -13.83 -4.73 -18.56
CA ALA A 35 -14.68 -5.89 -18.67
C ALA A 35 -15.86 -5.53 -19.57
N GLU A 36 -16.10 -6.29 -20.62
CA GLU A 36 -17.31 -6.13 -21.41
C GLU A 36 -18.51 -6.63 -20.61
N ILE A 37 -19.41 -5.72 -20.27
CA ILE A 37 -20.61 -5.99 -19.48
C ILE A 37 -21.88 -6.04 -20.34
N GLU A 38 -21.78 -5.65 -21.61
CA GLU A 38 -22.87 -5.72 -22.59
C GLU A 38 -22.70 -6.96 -23.44
N LYS A 39 -23.75 -7.76 -23.57
CA LYS A 39 -23.75 -8.90 -24.50
C LYS A 39 -23.88 -8.35 -25.92
N LEU A 40 -22.76 -8.32 -26.63
CA LEU A 40 -22.74 -7.91 -28.03
C LEU A 40 -23.27 -9.06 -28.94
N GLU A 41 -23.95 -8.71 -30.00
CA GLU A 41 -24.58 -9.68 -30.91
C GLU A 41 -23.57 -10.26 -31.91
N ASN A 42 -23.84 -11.48 -32.38
CA ASN A 42 -23.20 -12.09 -33.54
C ASN A 42 -21.66 -12.13 -33.56
N GLY A 43 -21.04 -12.40 -32.41
CA GLY A 43 -19.57 -12.48 -32.32
C GLY A 43 -18.85 -11.15 -32.47
N GLN A 44 -19.57 -10.03 -32.37
CA GLN A 44 -18.96 -8.70 -32.35
C GLN A 44 -18.20 -8.50 -31.09
N GLN A 45 -17.05 -7.82 -31.19
CA GLN A 45 -16.19 -7.49 -30.07
C GLN A 45 -15.95 -5.98 -30.04
N ARG A 46 -15.78 -5.45 -28.85
CA ARG A 46 -15.36 -4.08 -28.64
C ARG A 46 -13.83 -4.02 -28.64
N GLU A 47 -13.28 -3.20 -29.51
CA GLU A 47 -11.84 -2.98 -29.57
C GLU A 47 -11.53 -1.53 -29.22
N LEU A 48 -10.51 -1.35 -28.39
CA LEU A 48 -10.13 -0.07 -27.82
C LEU A 48 -8.67 0.23 -28.10
N THR A 49 -8.35 1.51 -28.26
CA THR A 49 -6.99 2.04 -28.28
C THR A 49 -6.81 3.00 -27.12
N ILE A 50 -5.71 2.89 -26.40
CA ILE A 50 -5.35 3.80 -25.31
C ILE A 50 -4.28 4.74 -25.80
N LEU A 51 -4.50 6.03 -25.58
CA LEU A 51 -3.57 7.11 -25.89
C LEU A 51 -3.10 7.77 -24.59
N LEU A 52 -1.82 8.14 -24.54
CA LEU A 52 -1.21 8.98 -23.52
C LEU A 52 -0.65 10.22 -24.16
N ASN A 53 -1.10 11.40 -23.73
CA ASN A 53 -0.70 12.70 -24.29
C ASN A 53 -0.86 12.80 -25.81
N GLY A 54 -1.85 12.07 -26.38
CA GLY A 54 -2.14 12.02 -27.81
C GLY A 54 -1.38 10.94 -28.58
N GLU A 55 -0.41 10.28 -27.98
CA GLU A 55 0.36 9.19 -28.59
C GLU A 55 -0.19 7.83 -28.18
N ARG A 56 -0.03 6.83 -29.02
CA ARG A 56 -0.42 5.44 -28.70
C ARG A 56 0.34 4.92 -27.49
N TYR A 57 -0.41 4.54 -26.47
CA TYR A 57 0.16 3.98 -25.24
C TYR A 57 0.50 2.50 -25.38
N LEU A 58 -0.28 1.76 -26.15
CA LEU A 58 -0.06 0.36 -26.49
C LEU A 58 0.13 0.20 -27.99
N THR A 59 0.97 -0.72 -28.40
CA THR A 59 1.19 -1.06 -29.80
C THR A 59 -0.07 -1.69 -30.43
N GLU A 60 -0.75 -2.54 -29.65
CA GLU A 60 -1.93 -3.28 -30.11
C GLU A 60 -3.22 -2.72 -29.53
N SER A 61 -4.34 -2.95 -30.20
CA SER A 61 -5.67 -2.66 -29.69
C SER A 61 -6.06 -3.67 -28.61
N VAL A 62 -6.90 -3.22 -27.68
CA VAL A 62 -7.44 -4.04 -26.60
C VAL A 62 -8.80 -4.57 -26.99
N THR A 63 -8.89 -5.86 -27.24
CA THR A 63 -10.15 -6.54 -27.52
C THR A 63 -10.78 -7.01 -26.22
N LEU A 64 -12.08 -6.79 -26.04
CA LEU A 64 -12.82 -7.15 -24.84
C LEU A 64 -13.76 -8.32 -25.08
N ASP A 65 -13.70 -9.31 -24.19
CA ASP A 65 -14.57 -10.46 -24.17
C ASP A 65 -15.67 -10.31 -23.13
N TYR A 66 -16.88 -10.79 -23.45
CA TYR A 66 -18.03 -10.68 -22.56
C TYR A 66 -17.77 -11.33 -21.19
N LEU A 67 -17.97 -10.56 -20.12
CA LEU A 67 -17.78 -10.92 -18.72
C LEU A 67 -16.35 -11.36 -18.34
N HIS A 68 -15.37 -11.19 -19.21
CA HIS A 68 -13.98 -11.39 -18.86
C HIS A 68 -13.31 -10.07 -18.49
N SER A 69 -12.66 -10.05 -17.34
CA SER A 69 -11.86 -8.88 -16.92
C SER A 69 -10.48 -8.94 -17.56
N ARG A 70 -10.07 -7.83 -18.14
CA ARG A 70 -8.74 -7.63 -18.69
C ARG A 70 -8.08 -6.43 -18.03
N THR A 71 -6.90 -6.65 -17.45
CA THR A 71 -6.09 -5.58 -16.86
C THR A 71 -4.93 -5.27 -17.78
N ILE A 72 -4.85 -4.03 -18.18
CA ILE A 72 -3.73 -3.47 -18.95
C ILE A 72 -2.91 -2.63 -18.01
N ARG A 73 -1.64 -2.98 -17.86
CA ARG A 73 -0.70 -2.20 -17.05
C ARG A 73 0.27 -1.44 -17.95
N SER A 74 0.81 -0.35 -17.45
CA SER A 74 1.95 0.29 -18.08
C SER A 74 3.07 -0.76 -18.21
N THR A 75 3.47 -1.02 -19.44
CA THR A 75 4.61 -1.86 -19.69
C THR A 75 5.84 -1.23 -19.07
N GLU A 76 6.80 -2.03 -18.71
CA GLU A 76 8.15 -1.87 -18.17
C GLU A 76 8.72 -0.44 -17.92
N GLN A 77 8.15 0.61 -18.54
CA GLN A 77 8.58 1.98 -18.35
C GLN A 77 7.57 2.77 -17.52
N ALA A 78 8.06 3.29 -16.41
CA ALA A 78 7.32 4.24 -15.62
C ALA A 78 7.06 5.53 -16.44
N ILE A 79 5.86 6.04 -16.34
CA ILE A 79 5.45 7.30 -16.99
C ILE A 79 5.83 8.46 -16.08
N ARG A 80 6.32 9.56 -16.66
CA ARG A 80 6.64 10.81 -15.96
C ARG A 80 6.02 12.00 -16.68
N GLY A 81 5.77 13.07 -15.96
CA GLY A 81 5.28 14.32 -16.52
C GLY A 81 4.47 15.14 -15.53
N GLU A 82 4.30 16.41 -15.80
CA GLU A 82 3.49 17.33 -14.97
C GLU A 82 2.00 16.98 -15.04
N ARG A 83 1.54 16.58 -16.23
CA ARG A 83 0.17 16.17 -16.46
C ARG A 83 0.12 15.02 -17.46
N LEU A 84 -0.51 13.96 -17.06
CA LEU A 84 -0.72 12.76 -17.86
C LEU A 84 -2.16 12.78 -18.37
N ASN A 85 -2.35 12.94 -19.69
CA ASN A 85 -3.67 12.96 -20.31
C ASN A 85 -3.90 11.61 -20.98
N PHE A 86 -4.88 10.88 -20.48
CA PHE A 86 -5.28 9.59 -21.04
C PHE A 86 -6.54 9.75 -21.89
N SER A 87 -6.56 9.06 -23.00
CA SER A 87 -7.72 9.00 -23.88
C SER A 87 -7.93 7.56 -24.35
N ILE A 88 -9.13 7.06 -24.18
CA ILE A 88 -9.54 5.72 -24.64
C ILE A 88 -10.47 5.94 -25.81
N THR A 89 -10.10 5.44 -26.97
CA THR A 89 -10.85 5.55 -28.23
C THR A 89 -11.29 4.17 -28.71
N ALA A 90 -12.33 4.11 -29.51
CA ALA A 90 -12.61 2.91 -30.27
C ALA A 90 -11.46 2.68 -31.27
N ALA A 91 -11.02 1.43 -31.39
CA ALA A 91 -10.04 1.06 -32.41
C ALA A 91 -10.63 1.23 -33.82
N GLU A 92 -9.76 1.32 -34.83
CA GLU A 92 -10.18 1.44 -36.21
C GLU A 92 -11.06 0.25 -36.61
N GLY A 93 -12.24 0.54 -37.14
CA GLY A 93 -13.23 -0.48 -37.50
C GLY A 93 -14.18 -0.92 -36.39
N SER A 94 -13.91 -0.58 -35.11
CA SER A 94 -14.81 -0.85 -34.01
C SER A 94 -16.04 0.05 -34.04
N LYS A 95 -17.24 -0.53 -34.01
CA LYS A 95 -18.51 0.19 -34.02
C LYS A 95 -19.02 0.60 -32.64
N PHE A 96 -18.40 0.08 -31.60
CA PHE A 96 -18.86 0.26 -30.23
C PHE A 96 -18.13 1.41 -29.55
N PRO A 97 -18.85 2.20 -28.73
CA PRO A 97 -18.22 3.28 -27.95
C PRO A 97 -17.21 2.72 -26.97
N PRO A 98 -16.11 3.47 -26.67
CA PRO A 98 -15.15 3.05 -25.68
C PRO A 98 -15.76 2.99 -24.28
N ILE A 99 -15.27 2.04 -23.47
CA ILE A 99 -15.65 1.86 -22.08
C ILE A 99 -14.40 1.79 -21.19
N LEU A 100 -14.58 2.10 -19.90
CA LEU A 100 -13.57 1.93 -18.85
C LEU A 100 -14.27 1.55 -17.56
N ASN A 101 -13.87 0.44 -16.94
CA ASN A 101 -14.47 -0.02 -15.68
C ASN A 101 -13.76 0.55 -14.46
N ALA A 102 -12.43 0.56 -14.47
CA ALA A 102 -11.63 1.18 -13.42
C ALA A 102 -10.23 1.58 -13.92
N VAL A 103 -9.60 2.52 -13.23
CA VAL A 103 -8.20 2.89 -13.42
C VAL A 103 -7.54 3.04 -12.06
N GLU A 104 -6.33 2.52 -11.94
CA GLU A 104 -5.48 2.70 -10.76
C GLU A 104 -4.19 3.39 -11.18
N ILE A 105 -3.76 4.39 -10.42
CA ILE A 105 -2.52 5.12 -10.66
C ILE A 105 -1.68 5.05 -9.40
N PHE A 106 -0.53 4.42 -9.50
CA PHE A 106 0.47 4.33 -8.44
C PHE A 106 1.61 5.31 -8.72
N VAL A 107 1.95 6.08 -7.72
CA VAL A 107 3.08 7.01 -7.78
C VAL A 107 4.19 6.46 -6.91
N SER A 108 5.37 6.22 -7.49
CA SER A 108 6.51 5.72 -6.71
C SER A 108 7.07 6.85 -5.84
N LYS A 109 7.29 6.55 -4.58
CA LYS A 109 7.98 7.44 -3.66
C LYS A 109 9.35 6.83 -3.35
N GLU A 110 10.40 7.56 -3.67
CA GLU A 110 11.73 7.19 -3.19
C GLU A 110 11.75 7.32 -1.68
N LEU A 111 11.98 6.21 -1.01
CA LEU A 111 12.25 6.24 0.43
C LEU A 111 13.66 6.79 0.61
N PRO A 112 13.85 7.73 1.57
CA PRO A 112 15.19 8.16 1.90
C PRO A 112 16.04 6.94 2.27
N ASN A 113 17.25 6.86 1.72
CA ASN A 113 18.23 5.79 1.94
C ASN A 113 18.76 5.73 3.39
N LYS A 114 17.94 6.13 4.35
CA LYS A 114 18.17 5.85 5.75
C LYS A 114 17.71 4.41 5.97
N THR A 115 18.68 3.52 6.20
CA THR A 115 18.39 2.27 6.88
C THR A 115 17.37 2.58 7.97
N THR A 116 16.21 1.95 7.92
CA THR A 116 15.29 1.93 9.06
C THR A 116 16.18 1.60 10.25
N ALA A 117 16.35 2.59 11.14
CA ALA A 117 17.18 2.39 12.30
C ALA A 117 16.66 1.11 12.95
N ILE A 118 17.58 0.21 13.29
CA ILE A 118 17.30 -1.06 14.00
C ILE A 118 16.43 -0.81 15.26
N GLN A 119 16.16 0.44 15.55
CA GLN A 119 15.42 0.96 16.69
C GLN A 119 13.89 0.69 16.64
N ASP A 120 13.31 0.40 15.47
CA ASP A 120 11.86 0.29 15.36
C ASP A 120 11.27 -1.08 15.74
N GLY A 121 12.05 -2.07 16.08
CA GLY A 121 11.51 -3.38 16.43
C GLY A 121 12.32 -4.27 17.37
N MET A 122 13.58 -3.98 17.61
CA MET A 122 14.45 -4.93 18.34
C MET A 122 14.94 -4.46 19.72
N LEU A 123 14.90 -3.17 20.04
CA LEU A 123 15.46 -2.65 21.31
C LEU A 123 14.54 -2.90 22.50
N SER A 124 13.24 -3.01 22.33
CA SER A 124 12.34 -3.30 23.44
C SER A 124 12.49 -4.73 23.97
N SER A 125 12.77 -5.70 23.11
CA SER A 125 12.92 -7.10 23.55
C SER A 125 14.29 -7.45 24.11
N LEU A 126 15.35 -6.80 23.62
CA LEU A 126 16.72 -7.06 24.13
C LEU A 126 17.02 -6.39 25.48
N LEU A 127 16.34 -5.29 25.80
CA LEU A 127 16.49 -4.66 27.12
C LEU A 127 15.68 -5.37 28.22
N TYR A 128 14.61 -6.11 27.86
CA TYR A 128 13.84 -6.88 28.83
C TYR A 128 14.59 -8.12 29.34
N PHE A 129 15.45 -8.73 28.54
CA PHE A 129 16.15 -9.96 28.93
C PHE A 129 17.14 -9.76 30.10
N PRO A 130 18.03 -8.76 30.10
CA PRO A 130 18.95 -8.56 31.23
C PRO A 130 18.24 -8.12 32.49
N PHE A 131 17.17 -7.31 32.41
CA PHE A 131 16.39 -6.89 33.58
C PHE A 131 15.61 -8.06 34.20
N TYR A 132 15.10 -8.98 33.39
CA TYR A 132 14.42 -10.17 33.90
C TYR A 132 15.39 -11.11 34.62
N TRP A 133 16.59 -11.31 34.11
CA TRP A 133 17.62 -12.10 34.76
C TRP A 133 18.17 -11.42 36.03
N LEU A 134 18.32 -10.11 36.01
CA LEU A 134 18.75 -9.34 37.19
C LEU A 134 17.69 -9.41 38.30
N SER A 135 16.42 -9.29 37.98
CA SER A 135 15.33 -9.43 38.95
C SER A 135 15.24 -10.83 39.53
N LEU A 136 15.46 -11.88 38.73
CA LEU A 136 15.47 -13.26 39.20
C LEU A 136 16.68 -13.55 40.10
N SER A 137 17.87 -12.98 39.79
CA SER A 137 19.05 -13.14 40.66
C SER A 137 18.84 -12.43 42.00
N LEU A 138 18.29 -11.22 41.98
CA LEU A 138 17.97 -10.48 43.20
C LEU A 138 16.92 -11.20 44.07
N ILE A 139 15.91 -11.79 43.45
CA ILE A 139 14.90 -12.59 44.18
C ILE A 139 15.54 -13.84 44.81
N ARG A 140 16.50 -14.47 44.14
CA ARG A 140 17.21 -15.64 44.68
C ARG A 140 18.09 -15.29 45.86
N ASP A 141 18.82 -14.17 45.77
CA ASP A 141 19.68 -13.68 46.86
C ASP A 141 18.84 -13.14 48.03
N PHE A 142 17.68 -12.55 47.74
CA PHE A 142 16.69 -12.11 48.74
C PHE A 142 16.09 -13.29 49.52
N ASN A 143 15.76 -14.40 48.88
CA ASN A 143 15.27 -15.57 49.56
C ASN A 143 16.32 -16.19 50.49
N CYS A 144 17.61 -16.12 50.13
CA CYS A 144 18.71 -16.56 50.97
C CYS A 144 18.88 -15.66 52.20
N TRP A 145 18.67 -14.33 52.01
CA TRP A 145 18.77 -13.36 53.09
C TRP A 145 17.55 -13.31 53.99
N PHE A 146 16.35 -13.53 53.43
CA PHE A 146 15.05 -13.54 54.14
C PHE A 146 14.98 -14.64 55.16
N ASN A 147 15.57 -15.82 54.87
CA ASN A 147 15.60 -16.95 55.82
C ASN A 147 16.51 -16.64 57.05
N LYS A 148 17.20 -15.50 57.05
CA LYS A 148 18.15 -15.11 58.12
C LYS A 148 17.71 -13.85 58.90
N SER A 149 16.67 -13.11 58.45
CA SER A 149 16.29 -11.80 59.04
C SER A 149 14.81 -11.76 59.38
N SER A 150 14.52 -11.41 60.63
CA SER A 150 13.16 -11.33 61.21
C SER A 150 12.44 -9.98 60.95
N ASN A 151 12.90 -9.14 60.01
CA ASN A 151 12.33 -7.78 59.79
C ASN A 151 11.49 -7.71 58.52
N LEU A 152 10.24 -8.16 58.64
CA LEU A 152 9.24 -8.18 57.55
C LEU A 152 8.93 -6.81 56.93
N ASN A 153 9.00 -5.73 57.74
CA ASN A 153 8.65 -4.37 57.30
C ASN A 153 9.65 -3.76 56.28
N LEU A 154 10.95 -4.08 56.41
CA LEU A 154 11.96 -3.57 55.47
C LEU A 154 11.83 -4.20 54.11
N VAL A 155 11.44 -5.48 54.03
CA VAL A 155 11.27 -6.23 52.82
C VAL A 155 10.10 -5.67 51.97
N MET A 156 8.97 -5.40 52.63
CA MET A 156 7.79 -4.82 51.98
C MET A 156 8.08 -3.43 51.43
N MET A 157 8.90 -2.64 52.10
CA MET A 157 9.29 -1.30 51.65
C MET A 157 10.16 -1.36 50.38
N VAL A 158 11.15 -2.23 50.30
CA VAL A 158 12.01 -2.40 49.13
C VAL A 158 11.24 -2.94 47.92
N VAL A 159 10.38 -3.91 48.09
CA VAL A 159 9.53 -4.43 47.02
C VAL A 159 8.60 -3.35 46.48
N SER A 160 8.01 -2.52 47.34
CA SER A 160 7.15 -1.39 46.91
C SER A 160 7.91 -0.37 46.09
N ILE A 161 9.15 -0.03 46.48
CA ILE A 161 10.00 0.92 45.74
C ILE A 161 10.34 0.36 44.36
N ILE A 162 10.70 -0.90 44.24
CA ILE A 162 11.01 -1.54 42.94
C ILE A 162 9.78 -1.54 42.04
N PHE A 163 8.58 -1.82 42.57
CA PHE A 163 7.34 -1.77 41.81
C PHE A 163 6.97 -0.36 41.33
N ILE A 164 7.13 0.65 42.17
CA ILE A 164 6.83 2.06 41.82
C ILE A 164 7.81 2.56 40.76
N TRP A 165 9.09 2.29 40.88
CA TRP A 165 10.10 2.68 39.89
C TRP A 165 9.93 1.94 38.54
N GLY A 166 9.62 0.63 38.59
CA GLY A 166 9.32 -0.16 37.39
C GLY A 166 8.08 0.33 36.66
N PHE A 167 7.04 0.72 37.38
CA PHE A 167 5.80 1.23 36.77
C PHE A 167 5.94 2.65 36.20
N SER A 168 6.71 3.52 36.84
CA SER A 168 7.00 4.87 36.33
C SER A 168 7.86 4.82 35.07
N PHE A 169 8.79 3.89 34.99
CA PHE A 169 9.62 3.71 33.79
C PHE A 169 8.83 3.14 32.60
N LEU A 170 7.83 2.31 32.84
CA LEU A 170 6.95 1.75 31.80
C LEU A 170 5.96 2.77 31.23
N ASN A 171 5.58 3.79 32.01
CA ASN A 171 4.60 4.80 31.60
C ASN A 171 5.24 6.10 31.05
N GLY A 172 6.56 6.18 30.91
CA GLY A 172 7.25 7.33 30.31
C GLY A 172 7.06 8.66 31.05
N THR A 173 6.81 8.62 32.38
CA THR A 173 6.66 9.82 33.22
C THR A 173 7.98 10.20 33.87
N PHE A 174 9.01 10.51 33.02
CA PHE A 174 10.18 11.28 33.33
C PHE A 174 10.59 12.09 32.12
#